data_ec97acde841d2300e6b55445d07c0771
#
_entry.id   ec97acde841d2300e6b55445d07c0771
#
_cell.length_a   1.000
_cell.length_b   1.000
_cell.length_c   1.000
_cell.angle_alpha   90.00
_cell.angle_beta   90.00
_cell.angle_gamma   90.00
#
_symmetry.space_group_name_H-M   'P 1'
#
loop_
_entity.id
_entity.type
_entity.pdbx_description
1 polymer ?
#
loop_
_entity_poly.entity_id
_entity_poly.type
_entity_poly.pdbx_seq_one_letter_code
_entity_poly.pdbx_strand_id
1 'polypeptide(L)'
;MKSKKIIVAALVAVAAIALAGCSPRSSMATLSTDSDSETAEVFSLAKVLNLGTNYLTSLDYDNAILQYIDIIQHDPTNKEAYAGLYAAYAAQGKADEANKVFEQAQEVFDDEADFLPGFLDDAKLVFESGGGNVPFQMLSEHFWDDLNSVFAKDVGEAWIAADPQNADPYA
;
A
#
# COMPACT_ATOMS: atom_id res chain seq x y z
N MET A 1 -21.38 -18.25 16.68
CA MET A 1 -21.26 -18.00 15.23
C MET A 1 -22.16 -16.82 14.89
N LYS A 2 -21.62 -15.59 14.81
CA LYS A 2 -22.38 -14.39 14.42
C LYS A 2 -21.74 -13.86 13.14
N SER A 3 -22.46 -14.04 12.02
CA SER A 3 -22.06 -13.50 10.71
C SER A 3 -22.08 -11.96 10.77
N LYS A 4 -20.92 -11.33 10.71
CA LYS A 4 -20.81 -9.90 10.50
C LYS A 4 -21.02 -9.62 9.01
N LYS A 5 -22.11 -8.94 8.69
CA LYS A 5 -22.41 -8.49 7.34
C LYS A 5 -21.54 -7.27 7.06
N ILE A 6 -20.62 -7.41 6.11
CA ILE A 6 -19.81 -6.32 5.58
C ILE A 6 -20.73 -5.39 4.79
N ILE A 7 -20.95 -4.19 5.29
CA ILE A 7 -21.62 -3.10 4.56
C ILE A 7 -20.52 -2.23 3.96
N VAL A 8 -20.20 -2.50 2.71
CA VAL A 8 -19.34 -1.61 1.91
C VAL A 8 -20.21 -0.45 1.43
N ALA A 9 -20.12 0.71 2.06
CA ALA A 9 -20.74 1.94 1.61
C ALA A 9 -19.78 2.67 0.66
N ALA A 10 -19.89 2.39 -0.64
CA ALA A 10 -19.22 3.14 -1.68
C ALA A 10 -19.92 4.48 -1.90
N LEU A 11 -19.28 5.57 -1.54
CA LEU A 11 -19.70 6.94 -1.87
C LEU A 11 -18.88 7.40 -3.09
N VAL A 12 -19.39 7.09 -4.28
CA VAL A 12 -18.87 7.64 -5.54
C VAL A 12 -19.69 8.90 -5.88
N ALA A 13 -19.08 10.06 -5.71
CA ALA A 13 -19.62 11.31 -6.25
C ALA A 13 -19.04 11.53 -7.65
N VAL A 14 -19.82 11.18 -8.68
CA VAL A 14 -19.49 11.50 -10.07
C VAL A 14 -20.05 12.87 -10.38
N ALA A 15 -19.17 13.85 -10.61
CA ALA A 15 -19.52 15.13 -11.21
C ALA A 15 -19.45 15.01 -12.74
N ALA A 16 -20.61 14.92 -13.38
CA ALA A 16 -20.73 14.99 -14.83
C ALA A 16 -20.66 16.45 -15.29
N ILE A 17 -19.64 16.79 -16.08
CA ILE A 17 -19.60 18.04 -16.84
C ILE A 17 -19.96 17.70 -18.28
N ALA A 18 -21.17 18.10 -18.68
CA ALA A 18 -21.62 18.06 -20.09
C ALA A 18 -21.15 19.34 -20.79
N LEU A 19 -20.42 19.20 -21.88
CA LEU A 19 -20.25 20.24 -22.86
C LEU A 19 -20.74 19.73 -24.22
N ALA A 20 -21.85 20.29 -24.65
CA ALA A 20 -22.42 20.11 -25.99
C ALA A 20 -21.70 21.05 -26.98
N GLY A 21 -21.50 20.59 -28.20
CA GLY A 21 -21.11 21.48 -29.29
C GLY A 21 -20.85 20.79 -30.64
N CYS A 22 -21.92 20.60 -31.45
CA CYS A 22 -22.04 20.74 -32.93
C CYS A 22 -21.07 20.01 -33.89
N SER A 23 -21.52 18.98 -34.53
CA SER A 23 -21.98 18.65 -35.92
C SER A 23 -21.27 19.25 -37.15
N PRO A 24 -21.60 18.73 -38.39
CA PRO A 24 -20.94 17.60 -39.05
C PRO A 24 -20.34 18.01 -40.41
N ARG A 25 -19.41 17.24 -40.92
CA ARG A 25 -19.21 17.25 -42.39
C ARG A 25 -18.70 15.89 -42.88
N SER A 26 -19.52 15.27 -43.70
CA SER A 26 -19.22 14.12 -44.53
C SER A 26 -18.00 14.34 -45.42
N SER A 27 -17.15 13.31 -45.48
CA SER A 27 -16.44 12.93 -46.69
C SER A 27 -16.07 11.47 -46.58
N MET A 28 -16.60 10.65 -47.47
CA MET A 28 -16.19 9.28 -47.74
C MET A 28 -14.74 9.28 -48.23
N ALA A 29 -13.91 8.50 -47.63
CA ALA A 29 -12.72 7.93 -48.25
C ALA A 29 -12.29 6.66 -47.51
N THR A 30 -12.46 5.53 -48.17
CA THR A 30 -11.65 4.32 -48.23
C THR A 30 -11.14 3.67 -46.95
N LEU A 31 -11.60 2.40 -46.81
CA LEU A 31 -11.05 1.35 -46.00
C LEU A 31 -9.51 1.38 -45.92
N SER A 32 -9.00 1.59 -44.72
CA SER A 32 -7.78 0.96 -44.27
C SER A 32 -8.12 0.36 -42.94
N THR A 33 -8.18 -0.96 -42.92
CA THR A 33 -8.26 -1.81 -41.73
C THR A 33 -6.91 -1.74 -41.03
N ASP A 34 -6.64 -0.69 -40.30
CA ASP A 34 -5.66 -0.71 -39.23
C ASP A 34 -6.45 -0.95 -37.97
N SER A 35 -6.39 -2.22 -37.54
CA SER A 35 -6.79 -2.64 -36.21
C SER A 35 -5.79 -2.06 -35.22
N ASP A 36 -5.92 -0.78 -34.93
CA ASP A 36 -5.46 -0.25 -33.67
C ASP A 36 -6.41 -0.81 -32.61
N SER A 37 -6.15 -2.06 -32.25
CA SER A 37 -6.60 -2.58 -30.98
C SER A 37 -5.90 -1.73 -29.93
N GLU A 38 -6.58 -0.70 -29.50
CA GLU A 38 -6.40 -0.07 -28.21
C GLU A 38 -6.61 -1.21 -27.19
N THR A 39 -5.54 -1.99 -26.99
CA THR A 39 -5.47 -2.92 -25.89
C THR A 39 -5.50 -2.05 -24.65
N ALA A 40 -6.69 -1.89 -24.07
CA ALA A 40 -6.81 -1.45 -22.70
C ALA A 40 -5.79 -2.28 -21.93
N GLU A 41 -4.74 -1.64 -21.41
CA GLU A 41 -3.72 -2.35 -20.62
C GLU A 41 -4.47 -2.98 -19.44
N VAL A 42 -4.62 -4.29 -19.51
CA VAL A 42 -5.25 -5.04 -18.43
C VAL A 42 -4.44 -4.75 -17.18
N PHE A 43 -5.10 -4.20 -16.16
CA PHE A 43 -4.48 -3.91 -14.88
C PHE A 43 -3.72 -5.16 -14.39
N SER A 44 -2.41 -5.05 -14.20
CA SER A 44 -1.57 -6.12 -13.73
C SER A 44 -1.09 -5.81 -12.33
N LEU A 45 -1.72 -6.42 -11.32
CA LEU A 45 -1.35 -6.33 -9.91
C LEU A 45 0.16 -6.52 -9.71
N ALA A 46 0.74 -7.56 -10.31
CA ALA A 46 2.15 -7.84 -10.16
C ALA A 46 3.06 -6.73 -10.73
N LYS A 47 2.66 -6.11 -11.85
CA LYS A 47 3.42 -5.00 -12.45
C LYS A 47 3.37 -3.77 -11.55
N VAL A 48 2.18 -3.44 -11.02
CA VAL A 48 1.98 -2.26 -10.16
C VAL A 48 2.67 -2.47 -8.82
N LEU A 49 2.62 -3.68 -8.23
CA LEU A 49 3.32 -4.02 -7.00
C LEU A 49 4.84 -3.88 -7.16
N ASN A 50 5.42 -4.44 -8.22
CA ASN A 50 6.84 -4.29 -8.52
C ASN A 50 7.23 -2.80 -8.69
N LEU A 51 6.36 -2.00 -9.29
CA LEU A 51 6.60 -0.57 -9.47
C LEU A 51 6.55 0.16 -8.12
N GLY A 52 5.60 -0.17 -7.25
CA GLY A 52 5.51 0.33 -5.89
C GLY A 52 6.78 0.04 -5.09
N THR A 53 7.25 -1.21 -5.12
CA THR A 53 8.49 -1.65 -4.46
C THR A 53 9.72 -0.91 -5.03
N ASN A 54 9.80 -0.71 -6.34
CA ASN A 54 10.89 0.05 -6.95
C ASN A 54 10.91 1.51 -6.48
N TYR A 55 9.75 2.15 -6.35
CA TYR A 55 9.66 3.49 -5.80
C TYR A 55 10.03 3.51 -4.31
N LEU A 56 9.58 2.53 -3.52
CA LEU A 56 9.91 2.40 -2.10
C LEU A 56 11.43 2.31 -1.90
N THR A 57 12.12 1.44 -2.64
CA THR A 57 13.58 1.25 -2.59
C THR A 57 14.36 2.44 -3.13
N SER A 58 13.75 3.23 -4.01
CA SER A 58 14.35 4.47 -4.52
C SER A 58 14.07 5.67 -3.61
N LEU A 59 13.40 5.46 -2.48
CA LEU A 59 12.96 6.48 -1.52
C LEU A 59 12.00 7.52 -2.13
N ASP A 60 11.34 7.16 -3.24
CA ASP A 60 10.29 7.95 -3.89
C ASP A 60 8.93 7.54 -3.31
N TYR A 61 8.73 7.91 -2.04
CA TYR A 61 7.56 7.46 -1.27
C TYR A 61 6.24 7.98 -1.82
N ASP A 62 6.20 9.18 -2.42
CA ASP A 62 4.95 9.71 -2.99
C ASP A 62 4.45 8.83 -4.14
N ASN A 63 5.33 8.40 -5.03
CA ASN A 63 4.97 7.51 -6.13
C ASN A 63 4.71 6.09 -5.62
N ALA A 64 5.44 5.59 -4.62
CA ALA A 64 5.16 4.30 -3.98
C ALA A 64 3.74 4.27 -3.40
N ILE A 65 3.34 5.30 -2.64
CA ILE A 65 2.00 5.45 -2.05
C ILE A 65 0.92 5.36 -3.13
N LEU A 66 1.07 6.08 -4.25
CA LEU A 66 0.10 6.04 -5.34
C LEU A 66 -0.09 4.63 -5.91
N GLN A 67 1.01 3.88 -6.09
CA GLN A 67 0.93 2.52 -6.61
C GLN A 67 0.23 1.57 -5.62
N TYR A 68 0.58 1.64 -4.34
CA TYR A 68 -0.04 0.77 -3.34
C TYR A 68 -1.53 1.09 -3.12
N ILE A 69 -1.92 2.36 -3.15
CA ILE A 69 -3.34 2.76 -3.10
C ILE A 69 -4.09 2.19 -4.31
N ASP A 70 -3.52 2.26 -5.51
CA ASP A 70 -4.13 1.72 -6.72
C ASP A 70 -4.34 0.20 -6.61
N ILE A 71 -3.37 -0.53 -6.05
CA ILE A 71 -3.51 -1.96 -5.79
C ILE A 71 -4.65 -2.23 -4.80
N ILE A 72 -4.71 -1.54 -3.67
CA ILE A 72 -5.74 -1.73 -2.64
C ILE A 72 -7.14 -1.43 -3.19
N GLN A 73 -7.26 -0.47 -4.12
CA GLN A 73 -8.54 -0.19 -4.79
C GLN A 73 -9.01 -1.33 -5.70
N HIS A 74 -8.09 -2.06 -6.33
CA HIS A 74 -8.38 -3.19 -7.22
C HIS A 74 -8.46 -4.53 -6.48
N ASP A 75 -7.64 -4.70 -5.46
CA ASP A 75 -7.59 -5.87 -4.58
C ASP A 75 -7.46 -5.45 -3.11
N PRO A 76 -8.58 -5.20 -2.44
CA PRO A 76 -8.59 -4.79 -1.03
C PRO A 76 -8.03 -5.83 -0.04
N THR A 77 -7.69 -7.03 -0.52
CA THR A 77 -7.12 -8.11 0.28
C THR A 77 -5.63 -8.34 0.02
N ASN A 78 -4.98 -7.43 -0.69
CA ASN A 78 -3.57 -7.53 -1.00
C ASN A 78 -2.68 -7.10 0.17
N LYS A 79 -2.15 -8.06 0.93
CA LYS A 79 -1.34 -7.84 2.13
C LYS A 79 -0.07 -7.03 1.84
N GLU A 80 0.59 -7.31 0.71
CA GLU A 80 1.83 -6.64 0.30
C GLU A 80 1.61 -5.15 0.01
N ALA A 81 0.44 -4.80 -0.52
CA ALA A 81 0.11 -3.40 -0.76
C ALA A 81 -0.11 -2.61 0.54
N TYR A 82 -0.74 -3.21 1.56
CA TYR A 82 -0.85 -2.58 2.89
C TYR A 82 0.51 -2.39 3.53
N ALA A 83 1.39 -3.40 3.46
CA ALA A 83 2.74 -3.35 4.00
C ALA A 83 3.57 -2.22 3.37
N GLY A 84 3.63 -2.17 2.04
CA GLY A 84 4.35 -1.14 1.30
C GLY A 84 3.78 0.27 1.53
N LEU A 85 2.45 0.40 1.60
CA LEU A 85 1.78 1.67 1.89
C LEU A 85 2.12 2.18 3.30
N TYR A 86 2.08 1.29 4.29
CA TYR A 86 2.51 1.59 5.66
C TYR A 86 3.95 2.07 5.70
N ALA A 87 4.87 1.28 5.13
CA ALA A 87 6.30 1.59 5.14
C ALA A 87 6.61 2.94 4.47
N ALA A 88 5.93 3.25 3.35
CA ALA A 88 6.08 4.51 2.65
C ALA A 88 5.60 5.71 3.47
N TYR A 89 4.43 5.62 4.13
CA TYR A 89 3.93 6.70 5.00
C TYR A 89 4.81 6.87 6.24
N ALA A 90 5.21 5.77 6.90
CA ALA A 90 6.08 5.82 8.06
C ALA A 90 7.43 6.47 7.73
N ALA A 91 8.06 6.07 6.62
CA ALA A 91 9.33 6.64 6.17
C ALA A 91 9.24 8.13 5.80
N GLN A 92 8.07 8.62 5.39
CA GLN A 92 7.80 10.05 5.21
C GLN A 92 7.54 10.81 6.51
N GLY A 93 7.45 10.13 7.65
CA GLY A 93 7.06 10.72 8.93
C GLY A 93 5.56 11.06 9.02
N LYS A 94 4.73 10.46 8.18
CA LYS A 94 3.27 10.60 8.17
C LYS A 94 2.64 9.54 9.09
N ALA A 95 2.85 9.70 10.40
CA ALA A 95 2.47 8.72 11.41
C ALA A 95 0.97 8.43 11.43
N ASP A 96 0.13 9.46 11.34
CA ASP A 96 -1.32 9.29 11.38
C ASP A 96 -1.85 8.46 10.20
N GLU A 97 -1.26 8.64 9.01
CA GLU A 97 -1.61 7.90 7.82
C GLU A 97 -1.11 6.44 7.90
N ALA A 98 0.10 6.23 8.39
CA ALA A 98 0.64 4.88 8.58
C ALA A 98 -0.20 4.10 9.60
N ASN A 99 -0.57 4.71 10.73
CA ASN A 99 -1.43 4.09 11.73
C ASN A 99 -2.80 3.69 11.16
N LYS A 100 -3.41 4.55 10.32
CA LYS A 100 -4.67 4.20 9.64
C LYS A 100 -4.53 2.99 8.71
N VAL A 101 -3.39 2.86 8.03
CA VAL A 101 -3.12 1.69 7.17
C VAL A 101 -3.01 0.43 8.01
N PHE A 102 -2.35 0.49 9.17
CA PHE A 102 -2.24 -0.63 10.10
C PHE A 102 -3.62 -1.04 10.63
N GLU A 103 -4.43 -0.09 11.11
CA GLU A 103 -5.81 -0.33 11.54
C GLU A 103 -6.67 -0.96 10.43
N GLN A 104 -6.54 -0.47 9.19
CA GLN A 104 -7.23 -1.05 8.04
C GLN A 104 -6.80 -2.50 7.78
N ALA A 105 -5.50 -2.81 7.89
CA ALA A 105 -5.01 -4.17 7.77
C ALA A 105 -5.62 -5.07 8.86
N GLN A 106 -5.72 -4.62 10.10
CA GLN A 106 -6.39 -5.33 11.19
C GLN A 106 -7.89 -5.56 10.93
N GLU A 107 -8.56 -4.63 10.24
CA GLU A 107 -9.97 -4.81 9.89
C GLU A 107 -10.19 -5.81 8.75
N VAL A 108 -9.24 -5.88 7.81
CA VAL A 108 -9.32 -6.74 6.62
C VAL A 108 -8.85 -8.16 6.91
N PHE A 109 -7.80 -8.30 7.73
CA PHE A 109 -7.19 -9.58 8.06
C PHE A 109 -7.54 -9.97 9.50
N ASP A 110 -8.02 -11.19 9.70
CA ASP A 110 -8.50 -11.65 11.01
C ASP A 110 -7.37 -11.86 12.04
N ASP A 111 -6.11 -12.03 11.59
CA ASP A 111 -4.96 -12.31 12.45
C ASP A 111 -3.75 -11.45 12.02
N GLU A 112 -3.08 -10.82 12.98
CA GLU A 112 -1.86 -10.06 12.74
C GLU A 112 -0.73 -10.92 12.18
N ALA A 113 -0.67 -12.20 12.53
CA ALA A 113 0.28 -13.16 11.94
C ALA A 113 0.14 -13.29 10.42
N ASP A 114 -1.02 -12.94 9.88
CA ASP A 114 -1.28 -12.98 8.44
C ASP A 114 -0.64 -11.83 7.66
N PHE A 115 -0.47 -10.65 8.26
CA PHE A 115 0.02 -9.47 7.55
C PHE A 115 1.31 -8.87 8.15
N LEU A 116 1.56 -9.02 9.45
CA LEU A 116 2.73 -8.44 10.12
C LEU A 116 4.07 -8.81 9.47
N PRO A 117 4.31 -10.05 8.99
CA PRO A 117 5.57 -10.38 8.32
C PRO A 117 5.88 -9.47 7.12
N GLY A 118 4.87 -9.13 6.30
CA GLY A 118 5.06 -8.20 5.19
C GLY A 118 5.42 -6.79 5.65
N PHE A 119 4.82 -6.30 6.73
CA PHE A 119 5.15 -5.00 7.33
C PHE A 119 6.60 -4.95 7.81
N LEU A 120 7.10 -6.04 8.41
CA LEU A 120 8.49 -6.15 8.85
C LEU A 120 9.46 -6.22 7.66
N ASP A 121 9.11 -6.95 6.62
CA ASP A 121 9.94 -7.07 5.41
C ASP A 121 10.07 -5.71 4.71
N ASP A 122 8.99 -4.93 4.58
CA ASP A 122 9.05 -3.61 3.97
C ASP A 122 9.71 -2.56 4.87
N ALA A 123 9.57 -2.65 6.21
CA ALA A 123 10.34 -1.83 7.13
C ALA A 123 11.85 -2.06 6.97
N LYS A 124 12.26 -3.33 6.85
CA LYS A 124 13.64 -3.70 6.57
C LYS A 124 14.11 -3.20 5.21
N LEU A 125 13.28 -3.33 4.19
CA LEU A 125 13.58 -2.86 2.83
C LEU A 125 13.84 -1.34 2.81
N VAL A 126 13.02 -0.55 3.52
CA VAL A 126 13.22 0.90 3.68
C VAL A 126 14.54 1.18 4.38
N PHE A 127 14.84 0.47 5.47
CA PHE A 127 16.09 0.64 6.21
C PHE A 127 17.31 0.34 5.33
N GLU A 128 17.34 -0.80 4.65
CA GLU A 128 18.42 -1.21 3.75
C GLU A 128 18.62 -0.25 2.58
N SER A 129 17.57 0.43 2.15
CA SER A 129 17.60 1.45 1.10
C SER A 129 18.05 2.84 1.58
N GLY A 130 18.30 2.99 2.88
CA GLY A 130 18.75 4.25 3.49
C GLY A 130 17.62 5.17 3.94
N GLY A 131 16.39 4.69 4.00
CA GLY A 131 15.21 5.45 4.46
C GLY A 131 15.05 5.52 5.99
N GLY A 132 15.97 4.87 6.75
CA GLY A 132 15.96 4.88 8.20
C GLY A 132 15.07 3.83 8.84
N ASN A 133 14.98 3.86 10.18
CA ASN A 133 14.31 2.84 10.99
C ASN A 133 12.91 3.25 11.49
N VAL A 134 12.39 4.38 11.02
CA VAL A 134 11.08 4.90 11.45
C VAL A 134 9.94 3.87 11.30
N PRO A 135 9.87 3.07 10.21
CA PRO A 135 8.84 2.04 10.12
C PRO A 135 8.89 0.99 11.23
N PHE A 136 10.10 0.57 11.66
CA PHE A 136 10.25 -0.35 12.79
C PHE A 136 9.82 0.29 14.12
N GLN A 137 10.24 1.54 14.36
CA GLN A 137 9.86 2.28 15.55
C GLN A 137 8.34 2.36 15.67
N MET A 138 7.65 2.74 14.61
CA MET A 138 6.20 2.84 14.60
C MET A 138 5.51 1.49 14.79
N LEU A 139 6.04 0.40 14.21
CA LEU A 139 5.53 -0.95 14.46
C LEU A 139 5.70 -1.34 15.93
N SER A 140 6.83 -1.00 16.57
CA SER A 140 7.02 -1.29 17.99
C SER A 140 6.03 -0.55 18.89
N GLU A 141 5.65 0.68 18.51
CA GLU A 141 4.68 1.48 19.25
C GLU A 141 3.28 0.83 19.27
N HIS A 142 2.88 0.11 18.20
CA HIS A 142 1.61 -0.63 18.18
C HIS A 142 1.54 -1.74 19.24
N PHE A 143 2.67 -2.29 19.64
CA PHE A 143 2.76 -3.42 20.59
C PHE A 143 3.34 -3.02 21.94
N TRP A 144 3.55 -1.72 22.20
CA TRP A 144 4.21 -1.20 23.39
C TRP A 144 3.54 -1.65 24.68
N ASP A 145 2.21 -1.68 24.71
CA ASP A 145 1.44 -2.03 25.90
C ASP A 145 1.47 -3.54 26.22
N ASP A 146 1.88 -4.38 25.26
CA ASP A 146 2.01 -5.83 25.41
C ASP A 146 3.38 -6.34 24.95
N LEU A 147 4.42 -5.94 25.65
CA LEU A 147 5.82 -6.35 25.38
C LEU A 147 6.06 -7.87 25.50
N ASN A 148 5.12 -8.62 26.09
CA ASN A 148 5.18 -10.07 26.17
C ASN A 148 4.49 -10.77 25.00
N SER A 149 3.85 -10.01 24.11
CA SER A 149 3.23 -10.58 22.91
C SER A 149 4.28 -11.16 21.96
N VAL A 150 3.89 -12.15 21.21
CA VAL A 150 4.75 -12.72 20.15
C VAL A 150 5.10 -11.64 19.13
N PHE A 151 4.14 -10.80 18.79
CA PHE A 151 4.31 -9.74 17.77
C PHE A 151 5.28 -8.65 18.22
N ALA A 152 5.22 -8.21 19.49
CA ALA A 152 6.19 -7.25 20.04
C ALA A 152 7.62 -7.81 19.94
N LYS A 153 7.78 -9.10 20.24
CA LYS A 153 9.05 -9.79 20.13
C LYS A 153 9.54 -9.87 18.69
N ASP A 154 8.67 -10.23 17.74
CA ASP A 154 9.01 -10.35 16.33
C ASP A 154 9.45 -8.98 15.76
N VAL A 155 8.76 -7.90 16.12
CA VAL A 155 9.14 -6.52 15.73
C VAL A 155 10.50 -6.15 16.32
N GLY A 156 10.72 -6.40 17.62
CA GLY A 156 11.98 -6.11 18.28
C GLY A 156 13.15 -6.90 17.70
N GLU A 157 12.98 -8.19 17.44
CA GLU A 157 14.01 -9.03 16.83
C GLU A 157 14.35 -8.60 15.42
N ALA A 158 13.35 -8.24 14.60
CA ALA A 158 13.54 -7.76 13.24
C ALA A 158 14.29 -6.42 13.21
N TRP A 159 13.93 -5.49 14.12
CA TRP A 159 14.60 -4.20 14.24
C TRP A 159 16.06 -4.35 14.68
N ILE A 160 16.32 -5.13 15.76
CA ILE A 160 17.68 -5.41 16.23
C ILE A 160 18.53 -6.07 15.13
N ALA A 161 17.94 -6.96 14.34
CA ALA A 161 18.64 -7.60 13.22
C ALA A 161 19.01 -6.62 12.11
N ALA A 162 18.14 -5.62 11.84
CA ALA A 162 18.37 -4.60 10.82
C ALA A 162 19.38 -3.54 11.30
N ASP A 163 19.21 -3.02 12.52
CA ASP A 163 20.05 -1.94 13.08
C ASP A 163 20.50 -2.28 14.53
N PRO A 164 21.52 -3.14 14.70
CA PRO A 164 21.96 -3.57 16.02
C PRO A 164 22.51 -2.47 16.93
N GLN A 165 22.84 -1.30 16.36
CA GLN A 165 23.45 -0.20 17.11
C GLN A 165 22.43 0.81 17.64
N ASN A 166 21.27 0.92 17.00
CA ASN A 166 20.23 1.90 17.33
C ASN A 166 18.89 1.26 17.66
N ALA A 167 18.80 -0.06 17.59
CA ALA A 167 17.59 -0.78 17.94
C ALA A 167 17.48 -0.88 19.46
N ASP A 168 16.68 -0.03 20.06
CA ASP A 168 16.21 -0.19 21.42
C ASP A 168 14.67 -0.18 21.41
N PRO A 169 14.06 -1.31 21.04
CA PRO A 169 12.61 -1.41 20.90
C PRO A 169 11.87 -1.27 22.24
N TYR A 170 12.61 -1.15 23.36
CA TYR A 170 12.07 -1.09 24.73
C TYR A 170 12.56 0.14 25.51
N ALA A 171 13.23 1.12 24.86
CA ALA A 171 13.78 2.32 25.49
C ALA A 171 12.77 3.38 25.87
#